data_1653c40992e3d8cd0b66cfb716b6dabf
#
_entry.id   1653c40992e3d8cd0b66cfb716b6dabf
#
_cell.length_a   1.000
_cell.length_b   1.000
_cell.length_c   1.000
_cell.angle_alpha   90.00
_cell.angle_beta   90.00
_cell.angle_gamma   90.00
#
_symmetry.space_group_name_H-M   'P 1'
#
loop_
_entity.id
_entity.type
_entity.pdbx_description
1 polymer ?
#
loop_
_entity_poly.entity_id
_entity_poly.type
_entity_poly.pdbx_seq_one_letter_code
_entity_poly.pdbx_strand_id
1 'polypeptide(L)'
;MADCSDCPATSLKVFGQPLIVRNIQTAKEFLDIDKVVVPKESTNAVKLIEENFPYIDVEQFSSSNNNNNNDSRTITTTAFHNYLLNSNEVRTLNKKAEFEVPVNTFIHYSLERAALLIDAVIYPWDFLKLIQKVLCDNIKDTIISPNASIAKSSIIEGPCIIEDGVTIDDFCKIKGPTYIGKGSFIGMSSLIRNCMLGEKTRIGFNCEIARSYFAGHDKMAHQNVILDSVIGKGVWLGGYSGTANVLLNNQNIRYELNGQLVDTGINHFGAVIGNNCSVGASVIILPGRQVPSNSIIQAGTIFGKKKVIS
;
A
#
# COMPACT_ATOMS: atom_id res chain seq x y z
N MET A 1 -8.29 1.55 5.37
CA MET A 1 -8.46 0.42 4.42
C MET A 1 -9.62 -0.46 4.82
N ALA A 2 -10.63 0.12 5.45
CA ALA A 2 -11.74 -0.60 6.05
C ALA A 2 -12.56 -1.45 5.07
N ASP A 3 -12.44 -1.25 3.76
CA ASP A 3 -13.28 -1.98 2.81
C ASP A 3 -12.60 -2.50 1.54
N CYS A 4 -11.30 -2.59 1.52
CA CYS A 4 -10.70 -3.70 0.77
C CYS A 4 -10.85 -4.95 1.65
N SER A 5 -12.09 -5.30 1.96
CA SER A 5 -12.54 -6.18 3.05
C SER A 5 -11.88 -7.55 3.10
N ASP A 6 -11.27 -7.99 2.00
CA ASP A 6 -10.69 -9.32 1.91
C ASP A 6 -9.17 -9.33 1.95
N CYS A 7 -8.53 -8.17 2.04
CA CYS A 7 -7.08 -8.06 2.18
C CYS A 7 -6.73 -6.97 3.20
N PRO A 8 -6.65 -7.31 4.47
CA PRO A 8 -6.24 -6.36 5.50
C PRO A 8 -4.86 -5.80 5.16
N ALA A 9 -4.63 -4.51 5.45
CA ALA A 9 -3.37 -3.84 5.19
C ALA A 9 -2.16 -4.59 5.77
N THR A 10 -2.38 -5.28 6.90
CA THR A 10 -1.38 -6.13 7.56
C THR A 10 -0.80 -7.22 6.66
N SER A 11 -1.57 -7.73 5.69
CA SER A 11 -1.14 -8.76 4.75
C SER A 11 -0.64 -8.23 3.41
N LEU A 12 -0.74 -6.93 3.15
CA LEU A 12 -0.13 -6.33 1.96
C LEU A 12 1.39 -6.49 2.02
N LYS A 13 1.97 -6.92 0.91
CA LYS A 13 3.41 -7.17 0.86
C LYS A 13 4.17 -5.91 0.48
N VAL A 14 5.21 -5.60 1.25
CA VAL A 14 6.20 -4.57 0.96
C VAL A 14 7.54 -5.26 0.75
N PHE A 15 8.15 -5.14 -0.40
CA PHE A 15 9.31 -5.93 -0.82
C PHE A 15 9.12 -7.44 -0.62
N GLY A 16 7.95 -7.96 -1.00
CA GLY A 16 7.63 -9.37 -0.85
C GLY A 16 7.27 -9.84 0.55
N GLN A 17 7.41 -9.02 1.59
CA GLN A 17 7.04 -9.35 2.97
C GLN A 17 5.71 -8.71 3.39
N PRO A 18 4.86 -9.39 4.17
CA PRO A 18 3.66 -8.79 4.74
C PRO A 18 3.99 -7.53 5.56
N LEU A 19 3.17 -6.50 5.45
CA LEU A 19 3.40 -5.22 6.11
C LEU A 19 3.56 -5.36 7.63
N ILE A 20 2.74 -6.21 8.27
CA ILE A 20 2.84 -6.44 9.72
C ILE A 20 4.17 -7.07 10.12
N VAL A 21 4.67 -8.03 9.33
CA VAL A 21 5.97 -8.68 9.59
C VAL A 21 7.08 -7.64 9.48
N ARG A 22 7.07 -6.83 8.43
CA ARG A 22 8.03 -5.76 8.23
C ARG A 22 8.01 -4.73 9.37
N ASN A 23 6.82 -4.31 9.79
CA ASN A 23 6.68 -3.34 10.87
C ASN A 23 7.24 -3.88 12.20
N ILE A 24 6.95 -5.13 12.52
CA ILE A 24 7.49 -5.77 13.73
C ILE A 24 9.02 -5.91 13.62
N GLN A 25 9.56 -6.31 12.46
CA GLN A 25 11.00 -6.39 12.25
C GLN A 25 11.66 -5.03 12.45
N THR A 26 11.14 -3.99 11.81
CA THR A 26 11.66 -2.63 11.95
C THR A 26 11.57 -2.14 13.40
N ALA A 27 10.45 -2.38 14.07
CA ALA A 27 10.29 -2.00 15.46
C ALA A 27 11.28 -2.74 16.37
N LYS A 28 11.58 -4.02 16.10
CA LYS A 28 12.55 -4.81 16.86
C LYS A 28 14.01 -4.36 16.70
N GLU A 29 14.36 -3.72 15.61
CA GLU A 29 15.70 -3.13 15.46
C GLU A 29 15.99 -2.03 16.47
N PHE A 30 14.94 -1.39 17.01
CA PHE A 30 15.03 -0.23 17.87
C PHE A 30 14.37 -0.42 19.25
N LEU A 31 13.52 -1.42 19.38
CA LEU A 31 12.66 -1.66 20.54
C LEU A 31 12.72 -3.12 20.96
N ASP A 32 12.64 -3.34 22.27
CA ASP A 32 12.48 -4.67 22.83
C ASP A 32 10.98 -5.03 22.85
N ILE A 33 10.53 -5.72 21.80
CA ILE A 33 9.14 -6.14 21.63
C ILE A 33 9.02 -7.59 22.07
N ASP A 34 8.26 -7.80 23.12
CA ASP A 34 7.94 -9.11 23.68
C ASP A 34 6.49 -9.53 23.46
N LYS A 35 5.61 -8.57 23.15
CA LYS A 35 4.17 -8.80 23.00
C LYS A 35 3.56 -7.96 21.88
N VAL A 36 2.63 -8.56 21.13
CA VAL A 36 1.79 -7.90 20.12
C VAL A 36 0.33 -8.18 20.43
N VAL A 37 -0.50 -7.14 20.40
CA VAL A 37 -1.93 -7.24 20.68
C VAL A 37 -2.71 -6.99 19.39
N VAL A 38 -3.58 -7.91 19.00
CA VAL A 38 -4.35 -7.85 17.74
C VAL A 38 -5.85 -8.05 17.98
N PRO A 39 -6.73 -7.46 17.14
CA PRO A 39 -8.16 -7.76 17.22
C PRO A 39 -8.44 -9.24 16.94
N LYS A 40 -9.46 -9.81 17.59
CA LYS A 40 -9.88 -11.21 17.39
C LYS A 40 -10.21 -11.54 15.94
N GLU A 41 -10.67 -10.55 15.20
CA GLU A 41 -11.02 -10.65 13.79
C GLU A 41 -9.78 -10.76 12.88
N SER A 42 -8.60 -10.43 13.40
CA SER A 42 -7.33 -10.39 12.64
C SER A 42 -6.60 -11.74 12.63
N THR A 43 -7.29 -12.84 12.36
CA THR A 43 -6.71 -14.20 12.37
C THR A 43 -5.49 -14.36 11.47
N ASN A 44 -5.48 -13.71 10.31
CA ASN A 44 -4.33 -13.68 9.41
C ASN A 44 -3.11 -12.97 10.02
N ALA A 45 -3.32 -11.91 10.79
CA ALA A 45 -2.23 -11.20 11.46
C ALA A 45 -1.59 -12.08 12.54
N VAL A 46 -2.40 -12.76 13.35
CA VAL A 46 -1.94 -13.72 14.35
C VAL A 46 -1.02 -14.76 13.72
N LYS A 47 -1.52 -15.45 12.69
CA LYS A 47 -0.75 -16.48 11.98
C LYS A 47 0.58 -15.95 11.43
N LEU A 48 0.56 -14.77 10.79
CA LEU A 48 1.78 -14.16 10.26
C LEU A 48 2.79 -13.81 11.35
N ILE A 49 2.32 -13.36 12.52
CA ILE A 49 3.20 -13.03 13.65
C ILE A 49 3.79 -14.31 14.22
N GLU A 50 2.98 -15.32 14.51
CA GLU A 50 3.44 -16.60 15.08
C GLU A 50 4.43 -17.32 14.15
N GLU A 51 4.20 -17.31 12.84
CA GLU A 51 5.09 -17.93 11.85
C GLU A 51 6.45 -17.22 11.75
N ASN A 52 6.51 -15.90 11.91
CA ASN A 52 7.74 -15.13 11.72
C ASN A 52 8.45 -14.75 13.02
N PHE A 53 7.72 -14.74 14.14
CA PHE A 53 8.22 -14.33 15.46
C PHE A 53 7.73 -15.26 16.57
N PRO A 54 8.15 -16.53 16.61
CA PRO A 54 7.62 -17.53 17.56
C PRO A 54 7.90 -17.24 19.04
N TYR A 55 8.69 -16.21 19.33
CA TYR A 55 9.04 -15.75 20.67
C TYR A 55 8.28 -14.46 21.08
N ILE A 56 7.42 -13.94 20.21
CA ILE A 56 6.54 -12.81 20.55
C ILE A 56 5.21 -13.36 21.03
N ASP A 57 4.77 -12.91 22.22
CA ASP A 57 3.45 -13.24 22.73
C ASP A 57 2.37 -12.50 21.93
N VAL A 58 1.32 -13.22 21.48
CA VAL A 58 0.23 -12.63 20.71
C VAL A 58 -1.07 -12.69 21.52
N GLU A 59 -1.51 -11.52 21.97
CA GLU A 59 -2.78 -11.37 22.67
C GLU A 59 -3.87 -10.89 21.71
N GLN A 60 -5.08 -11.41 21.87
CA GLN A 60 -6.25 -10.99 21.08
C GLN A 60 -7.26 -10.25 21.96
N PHE A 61 -7.74 -9.09 21.46
CA PHE A 61 -8.79 -8.33 22.13
C PHE A 61 -10.09 -8.27 21.27
N SER A 62 -11.22 -8.03 21.94
CA SER A 62 -12.51 -7.87 21.28
C SER A 62 -12.78 -6.39 20.99
N SER A 63 -13.03 -6.04 19.75
CA SER A 63 -13.30 -4.65 19.30
C SER A 63 -14.59 -4.06 19.88
N SER A 64 -15.45 -4.88 20.48
CA SER A 64 -16.72 -4.43 21.11
C SER A 64 -16.54 -3.73 22.48
N ASN A 65 -15.34 -3.70 23.06
CA ASN A 65 -15.09 -3.15 24.38
C ASN A 65 -14.47 -1.75 24.39
N ASN A 66 -14.54 -1.00 23.31
CA ASN A 66 -13.89 0.33 23.20
C ASN A 66 -14.54 1.47 24.02
N ASN A 67 -15.49 1.18 24.93
CA ASN A 67 -16.20 2.28 25.62
C ASN A 67 -15.75 2.55 27.07
N ASN A 68 -14.83 1.82 27.67
CA ASN A 68 -14.53 2.09 29.10
C ASN A 68 -13.11 1.79 29.60
N ASN A 69 -12.10 1.66 28.78
CA ASN A 69 -10.75 1.56 29.33
C ASN A 69 -10.01 2.91 29.17
N ASN A 70 -10.21 3.77 30.17
CA ASN A 70 -9.25 4.83 30.55
C ASN A 70 -7.95 4.22 31.10
N ASP A 71 -7.48 3.11 30.55
CA ASP A 71 -6.14 2.66 30.85
C ASP A 71 -5.19 3.54 30.04
N SER A 72 -4.47 4.40 30.73
CA SER A 72 -3.48 5.35 30.19
C SER A 72 -2.34 4.68 29.40
N ARG A 73 -2.43 3.40 29.14
CA ARG A 73 -1.43 2.57 28.45
C ARG A 73 -1.79 2.20 27.03
N THR A 74 -3.07 2.34 26.63
CA THR A 74 -3.50 2.00 25.26
C THR A 74 -3.69 3.26 24.46
N ILE A 75 -2.86 3.48 23.46
CA ILE A 75 -2.94 4.59 22.53
C ILE A 75 -3.32 4.04 21.16
N THR A 76 -4.44 4.48 20.61
CA THR A 76 -4.82 4.15 19.25
C THR A 76 -3.89 4.84 18.25
N THR A 77 -3.74 4.31 17.03
CA THR A 77 -2.92 4.93 15.97
C THR A 77 -3.29 6.38 15.72
N THR A 78 -4.57 6.71 15.76
CA THR A 78 -5.05 8.08 15.58
C THR A 78 -4.61 8.98 16.73
N ALA A 79 -4.74 8.51 17.96
CA ALA A 79 -4.29 9.24 19.15
C ALA A 79 -2.77 9.40 19.15
N PHE A 80 -2.05 8.37 18.73
CA PHE A 80 -0.60 8.38 18.65
C PHE A 80 -0.09 9.29 17.53
N HIS A 81 -0.69 9.28 16.36
CA HIS A 81 -0.35 10.21 15.28
C HIS A 81 -0.56 11.67 15.71
N ASN A 82 -1.71 11.99 16.28
CA ASN A 82 -1.99 13.32 16.82
C ASN A 82 -1.02 13.70 17.97
N TYR A 83 -0.61 12.72 18.75
CA TYR A 83 0.31 12.88 19.86
C TYR A 83 1.75 13.15 19.39
N LEU A 84 2.24 12.46 18.36
CA LEU A 84 3.55 12.72 17.76
C LEU A 84 3.64 14.11 17.11
N LEU A 85 2.54 14.60 16.56
CA LEU A 85 2.47 15.95 16.00
C LEU A 85 2.56 17.03 17.10
N ASN A 86 2.17 16.70 18.36
CA ASN A 86 2.22 17.59 19.53
C ASN A 86 3.38 17.21 20.46
N SER A 87 4.57 17.13 19.97
CA SER A 87 5.79 16.53 20.56
C SER A 87 6.21 16.99 21.98
N ASN A 88 5.55 17.99 22.58
CA ASN A 88 5.88 18.47 23.92
C ASN A 88 5.28 17.62 25.05
N GLU A 89 4.31 16.76 24.78
CA GLU A 89 3.63 15.92 25.77
C GLU A 89 4.20 14.48 25.87
N VAL A 90 4.98 14.03 24.88
CA VAL A 90 5.60 12.69 24.86
C VAL A 90 6.49 12.43 26.08
N ARG A 91 7.00 13.47 26.73
CA ARG A 91 7.93 13.37 27.86
C ARG A 91 7.28 12.92 29.18
N THR A 92 5.96 12.86 29.25
CA THR A 92 5.24 12.60 30.52
C THR A 92 4.58 11.22 30.61
N LEU A 93 4.59 10.40 29.55
CA LEU A 93 3.98 9.08 29.56
C LEU A 93 4.91 8.00 30.10
N ASN A 94 4.32 7.02 30.80
CA ASN A 94 5.02 5.87 31.40
C ASN A 94 5.80 5.05 30.38
N LYS A 95 6.85 4.37 30.84
CA LYS A 95 7.90 3.69 30.07
C LYS A 95 7.44 2.61 29.07
N LYS A 96 6.18 2.18 29.09
CA LYS A 96 5.61 1.22 28.12
C LYS A 96 4.25 1.72 27.66
N ALA A 97 3.99 1.70 26.37
CA ALA A 97 2.68 1.99 25.78
C ALA A 97 2.34 0.99 24.68
N GLU A 98 1.05 0.79 24.50
CA GLU A 98 0.49 0.00 23.42
C GLU A 98 0.20 0.93 22.24
N PHE A 99 0.58 0.52 21.06
CA PHE A 99 0.35 1.31 19.85
C PHE A 99 -0.37 0.48 18.80
N GLU A 100 -1.34 1.10 18.19
CA GLU A 100 -1.99 0.54 17.04
C GLU A 100 -1.07 0.73 15.82
N VAL A 101 -0.55 -0.35 15.28
CA VAL A 101 0.18 -0.35 14.02
C VAL A 101 -0.78 -0.79 12.92
N PRO A 102 -0.66 -0.28 11.70
CA PRO A 102 -1.75 -0.18 10.74
C PRO A 102 -2.72 -1.36 10.78
N VAL A 103 -4.01 -1.05 10.88
CA VAL A 103 -5.13 -2.00 10.98
C VAL A 103 -5.20 -2.77 12.29
N ASN A 104 -5.52 -2.04 13.37
CA ASN A 104 -5.91 -2.61 14.67
C ASN A 104 -4.93 -3.64 15.26
N THR A 105 -3.64 -3.47 15.03
CA THR A 105 -2.58 -4.26 15.65
C THR A 105 -1.86 -3.40 16.66
N PHE A 106 -1.72 -3.86 17.90
CA PHE A 106 -1.04 -3.15 18.97
C PHE A 106 0.32 -3.79 19.25
N ILE A 107 1.33 -2.98 19.41
CA ILE A 107 2.67 -3.40 19.80
C ILE A 107 3.04 -2.73 21.12
N HIS A 108 3.45 -3.53 22.10
CA HIS A 108 4.02 -3.02 23.34
C HIS A 108 5.47 -2.61 23.14
N TYR A 109 5.85 -1.40 23.49
CA TYR A 109 7.21 -0.89 23.32
C TYR A 109 7.58 0.19 24.33
N SER A 110 8.86 0.52 24.38
CA SER A 110 9.36 1.65 25.16
C SER A 110 9.13 2.96 24.41
N LEU A 111 8.41 3.88 25.03
CA LEU A 111 7.98 5.15 24.43
C LEU A 111 9.11 6.03 23.94
N GLU A 112 10.26 6.02 24.60
CA GLU A 112 11.36 6.92 24.27
C GLU A 112 11.95 6.70 22.87
N ARG A 113 11.75 5.50 22.31
CA ARG A 113 12.28 5.12 20.98
C ARG A 113 11.21 4.99 19.90
N ALA A 114 9.95 4.90 20.25
CA ALA A 114 8.86 4.65 19.33
C ALA A 114 8.54 5.81 18.39
N ALA A 115 8.76 7.02 18.81
CA ALA A 115 8.43 8.24 18.08
C ALA A 115 9.08 8.35 16.68
N LEU A 116 10.10 7.53 16.41
CA LEU A 116 10.92 7.65 15.19
C LEU A 116 10.52 6.69 14.06
N LEU A 117 9.63 5.71 14.29
CA LEU A 117 9.62 4.52 13.44
C LEU A 117 8.30 4.11 12.82
N ILE A 118 7.17 4.61 13.28
CA ILE A 118 5.86 4.10 12.85
C ILE A 118 5.12 5.13 12.02
N ASP A 119 5.07 4.89 10.71
CA ASP A 119 4.13 5.58 9.83
C ASP A 119 2.75 4.94 10.01
N ALA A 120 1.82 5.64 10.64
CA ALA A 120 0.45 5.16 10.77
C ALA A 120 -0.23 5.12 9.39
N VAL A 121 -0.71 3.96 8.98
CA VAL A 121 -1.48 3.77 7.77
C VAL A 121 -2.96 3.63 8.14
N ILE A 122 -3.66 4.74 8.18
CA ILE A 122 -5.10 4.78 8.49
C ILE A 122 -5.91 4.69 7.19
N TYR A 123 -5.43 5.38 6.16
CA TYR A 123 -6.11 5.52 4.88
C TYR A 123 -5.27 4.99 3.72
N PRO A 124 -5.87 4.69 2.57
CA PRO A 124 -5.13 4.21 1.39
C PRO A 124 -4.04 5.17 0.90
N TRP A 125 -4.24 6.47 1.03
CA TRP A 125 -3.23 7.47 0.67
C TRP A 125 -2.06 7.51 1.66
N ASP A 126 -2.26 7.17 2.93
CA ASP A 126 -1.16 7.00 3.88
C ASP A 126 -0.30 5.78 3.48
N PHE A 127 -0.95 4.72 3.00
CA PHE A 127 -0.22 3.56 2.47
C PHE A 127 0.65 3.93 1.26
N LEU A 128 0.16 4.74 0.33
CA LEU A 128 0.99 5.21 -0.79
C LEU A 128 2.15 6.09 -0.33
N LYS A 129 1.93 6.97 0.65
CA LYS A 129 3.03 7.75 1.27
C LYS A 129 4.08 6.82 1.89
N LEU A 130 3.63 5.81 2.64
CA LEU A 130 4.52 4.80 3.22
C LEU A 130 5.33 4.09 2.12
N ILE A 131 4.68 3.65 1.03
CA ILE A 131 5.38 3.00 -0.08
C ILE A 131 6.44 3.92 -0.70
N GLN A 132 6.12 5.18 -0.95
CA GLN A 132 7.10 6.14 -1.49
C GLN A 132 8.27 6.34 -0.54
N LYS A 133 8.02 6.49 0.76
CA LYS A 133 9.07 6.59 1.77
C LYS A 133 9.93 5.32 1.81
N VAL A 134 9.31 4.15 1.87
CA VAL A 134 10.02 2.86 1.91
C VAL A 134 10.90 2.67 0.66
N LEU A 135 10.40 3.03 -0.53
CA LEU A 135 11.18 3.00 -1.75
C LEU A 135 12.41 3.93 -1.65
N CYS A 136 12.21 5.18 -1.22
CA CYS A 136 13.29 6.15 -1.08
C CYS A 136 14.31 5.74 -0.01
N ASP A 137 13.87 5.19 1.12
CA ASP A 137 14.74 4.89 2.25
C ASP A 137 15.55 3.61 2.03
N ASN A 138 15.01 2.62 1.33
CA ASN A 138 15.62 1.30 1.22
C ASN A 138 16.26 1.03 -0.14
N ILE A 139 15.91 1.76 -1.21
CA ILE A 139 16.52 1.57 -2.52
C ILE A 139 17.49 2.72 -2.78
N LYS A 140 18.78 2.50 -2.55
CA LYS A 140 19.84 3.49 -2.77
C LYS A 140 20.61 3.23 -4.06
N ASP A 141 20.71 1.96 -4.44
CA ASP A 141 21.45 1.49 -5.61
C ASP A 141 20.55 0.68 -6.53
N THR A 142 21.00 0.48 -7.76
CA THR A 142 20.32 -0.42 -8.69
C THR A 142 20.83 -1.85 -8.48
N ILE A 143 19.94 -2.73 -8.07
CA ILE A 143 20.19 -4.16 -7.87
C ILE A 143 19.34 -4.94 -8.87
N ILE A 144 19.99 -5.62 -9.79
CA ILE A 144 19.33 -6.43 -10.82
C ILE A 144 19.73 -7.89 -10.59
N SER A 145 18.74 -8.76 -10.43
CA SER A 145 18.99 -10.20 -10.33
C SER A 145 19.68 -10.71 -11.59
N PRO A 146 20.68 -11.59 -11.47
CA PRO A 146 21.31 -12.23 -12.61
C PRO A 146 20.36 -13.08 -13.45
N ASN A 147 19.20 -13.47 -12.89
CA ASN A 147 18.16 -14.21 -13.60
C ASN A 147 17.09 -13.30 -14.22
N ALA A 148 17.26 -11.96 -14.16
CA ALA A 148 16.39 -11.03 -14.86
C ALA A 148 16.84 -10.86 -16.32
N SER A 149 15.87 -10.73 -17.23
CA SER A 149 16.09 -10.48 -18.65
C SER A 149 15.66 -9.06 -19.00
N ILE A 150 16.61 -8.21 -19.40
CA ILE A 150 16.33 -6.81 -19.76
C ILE A 150 16.81 -6.58 -21.19
N ALA A 151 15.91 -6.14 -22.07
CA ALA A 151 16.24 -5.81 -23.43
C ALA A 151 17.26 -4.66 -23.48
N LYS A 152 18.24 -4.76 -24.39
CA LYS A 152 19.34 -3.78 -24.52
C LYS A 152 18.86 -2.36 -24.85
N SER A 153 17.70 -2.23 -25.48
CA SER A 153 17.07 -0.96 -25.83
C SER A 153 16.33 -0.29 -24.66
N SER A 154 16.20 -0.98 -23.53
CA SER A 154 15.51 -0.45 -22.35
C SER A 154 16.46 0.27 -21.40
N ILE A 155 15.95 1.28 -20.71
CA ILE A 155 16.70 2.18 -19.86
C ILE A 155 16.26 1.98 -18.40
N ILE A 156 17.22 1.65 -17.54
CA ILE A 156 17.04 1.67 -16.08
C ILE A 156 17.73 2.93 -15.56
N GLU A 157 16.92 3.87 -15.05
CA GLU A 157 17.38 5.18 -14.57
C GLU A 157 17.11 5.34 -13.07
N GLY A 158 18.16 5.51 -12.30
CA GLY A 158 18.09 5.67 -10.84
C GLY A 158 17.98 4.35 -10.10
N PRO A 159 17.87 4.40 -8.76
CA PRO A 159 17.97 3.23 -7.92
C PRO A 159 16.76 2.31 -8.08
N CYS A 160 16.96 1.06 -8.51
CA CYS A 160 15.91 0.08 -8.75
C CYS A 160 16.28 -1.28 -8.16
N ILE A 161 15.29 -2.00 -7.65
CA ILE A 161 15.43 -3.43 -7.35
C ILE A 161 14.61 -4.22 -8.37
N ILE A 162 15.28 -5.07 -9.14
CA ILE A 162 14.68 -5.93 -10.16
C ILE A 162 14.96 -7.37 -9.78
N GLU A 163 13.91 -8.08 -9.38
CA GLU A 163 13.95 -9.40 -8.79
C GLU A 163 14.16 -10.53 -9.83
N ASP A 164 14.29 -11.74 -9.34
CA ASP A 164 14.46 -12.96 -10.10
C ASP A 164 13.35 -13.18 -11.14
N GLY A 165 13.75 -13.59 -12.36
CA GLY A 165 12.83 -13.96 -13.42
C GLY A 165 11.99 -12.79 -13.97
N VAL A 166 12.34 -11.56 -13.63
CA VAL A 166 11.74 -10.37 -14.25
C VAL A 166 12.17 -10.28 -15.69
N THR A 167 11.22 -9.97 -16.56
CA THR A 167 11.49 -9.68 -17.99
C THR A 167 11.08 -8.25 -18.30
N ILE A 168 11.99 -7.47 -18.85
CA ILE A 168 11.74 -6.10 -19.34
C ILE A 168 12.01 -6.10 -20.84
N ASP A 169 10.95 -5.85 -21.60
CA ASP A 169 10.94 -5.88 -23.06
C ASP A 169 11.56 -4.60 -23.66
N ASP A 170 11.61 -4.49 -24.97
CA ASP A 170 12.28 -3.41 -25.69
C ASP A 170 11.70 -2.01 -25.42
N PHE A 171 12.55 -1.00 -25.44
CA PHE A 171 12.21 0.42 -25.34
C PHE A 171 11.48 0.81 -24.06
N CYS A 172 11.54 -0.01 -22.99
CA CYS A 172 11.00 0.36 -21.70
C CYS A 172 11.89 1.38 -21.01
N LYS A 173 11.27 2.24 -20.19
CA LYS A 173 11.99 3.08 -19.23
C LYS A 173 11.52 2.79 -17.81
N ILE A 174 12.46 2.34 -16.98
CA ILE A 174 12.23 2.15 -15.55
C ILE A 174 12.95 3.28 -14.82
N LYS A 175 12.23 4.07 -14.02
CA LYS A 175 12.80 5.17 -13.26
C LYS A 175 12.62 4.95 -11.76
N GLY A 176 13.72 5.01 -11.04
CA GLY A 176 13.76 4.78 -9.59
C GLY A 176 13.29 5.97 -8.74
N PRO A 177 13.09 5.75 -7.44
CA PRO A 177 13.19 4.45 -6.81
C PRO A 177 12.02 3.52 -7.17
N THR A 178 12.33 2.33 -7.69
CA THR A 178 11.31 1.38 -8.17
C THR A 178 11.69 -0.05 -7.77
N TYR A 179 10.70 -0.81 -7.31
CA TYR A 179 10.82 -2.24 -7.04
C TYR A 179 9.95 -3.03 -8.03
N ILE A 180 10.54 -4.03 -8.65
CA ILE A 180 9.83 -4.97 -9.55
C ILE A 180 10.01 -6.37 -9.00
N GLY A 181 8.91 -6.93 -8.51
CA GLY A 181 8.86 -8.24 -7.85
C GLY A 181 9.05 -9.41 -8.80
N LYS A 182 9.45 -10.53 -8.23
CA LYS A 182 9.83 -11.78 -8.89
C LYS A 182 8.85 -12.22 -9.98
N GLY A 183 9.39 -12.63 -11.13
CA GLY A 183 8.62 -13.19 -12.24
C GLY A 183 7.67 -12.22 -12.93
N SER A 184 7.84 -10.91 -12.72
CA SER A 184 7.06 -9.87 -13.40
C SER A 184 7.51 -9.66 -14.84
N PHE A 185 6.60 -9.14 -15.66
CA PHE A 185 6.84 -8.83 -17.07
C PHE A 185 6.46 -7.38 -17.37
N ILE A 186 7.36 -6.63 -17.98
CA ILE A 186 7.14 -5.25 -18.42
C ILE A 186 7.23 -5.23 -19.94
N GLY A 187 6.07 -5.03 -20.58
CA GLY A 187 5.93 -5.04 -22.03
C GLY A 187 6.48 -3.77 -22.68
N MET A 188 6.86 -3.93 -23.94
CA MET A 188 7.53 -2.95 -24.79
C MET A 188 6.96 -1.52 -24.66
N SER A 189 7.86 -0.53 -24.69
CA SER A 189 7.55 0.91 -24.67
C SER A 189 6.83 1.39 -23.41
N SER A 190 6.89 0.64 -22.29
CA SER A 190 6.26 1.07 -21.04
C SER A 190 7.17 1.94 -20.19
N LEU A 191 6.55 2.90 -19.48
CA LEU A 191 7.19 3.78 -18.50
C LEU A 191 6.76 3.42 -17.10
N ILE A 192 7.70 2.97 -16.25
CA ILE A 192 7.46 2.65 -14.84
C ILE A 192 8.31 3.58 -13.99
N ARG A 193 7.71 4.30 -13.03
CA ARG A 193 8.46 5.24 -12.21
C ARG A 193 7.93 5.34 -10.78
N ASN A 194 8.85 5.25 -9.80
CA ASN A 194 8.53 5.38 -8.38
C ASN A 194 7.43 4.40 -7.92
N CYS A 195 7.52 3.15 -8.33
CA CYS A 195 6.49 2.14 -8.12
C CYS A 195 7.00 0.96 -7.31
N MET A 196 6.07 0.31 -6.62
CA MET A 196 6.27 -1.02 -6.07
C MET A 196 5.34 -2.00 -6.78
N LEU A 197 5.91 -2.83 -7.65
CA LEU A 197 5.19 -3.88 -8.36
C LEU A 197 5.44 -5.20 -7.65
N GLY A 198 4.38 -5.82 -7.16
CA GLY A 198 4.41 -7.15 -6.54
C GLY A 198 4.78 -8.26 -7.53
N GLU A 199 5.02 -9.45 -7.01
CA GLU A 199 5.42 -10.61 -7.80
C GLU A 199 4.43 -10.96 -8.92
N LYS A 200 4.94 -11.46 -10.06
CA LYS A 200 4.11 -11.91 -11.20
C LYS A 200 3.15 -10.87 -11.76
N THR A 201 3.45 -9.59 -11.59
CA THR A 201 2.73 -8.49 -12.23
C THR A 201 3.09 -8.45 -13.72
N ARG A 202 2.10 -8.45 -14.59
CA ARG A 202 2.28 -8.38 -16.05
C ARG A 202 1.75 -7.06 -16.58
N ILE A 203 2.64 -6.24 -17.10
CA ILE A 203 2.33 -4.96 -17.73
C ILE A 203 2.43 -5.17 -19.23
N GLY A 204 1.38 -4.78 -19.97
CA GLY A 204 1.34 -4.91 -21.42
C GLY A 204 2.10 -3.78 -22.14
N PHE A 205 1.87 -3.69 -23.44
CA PHE A 205 2.53 -2.72 -24.31
C PHE A 205 2.12 -1.28 -24.02
N ASN A 206 3.09 -0.37 -24.02
CA ASN A 206 2.92 1.09 -23.97
C ASN A 206 2.04 1.57 -22.80
N CYS A 207 2.36 1.10 -21.60
CA CYS A 207 1.70 1.51 -20.37
C CYS A 207 2.52 2.54 -19.59
N GLU A 208 1.84 3.44 -18.87
CA GLU A 208 2.48 4.30 -17.89
C GLU A 208 2.00 3.96 -16.48
N ILE A 209 2.95 3.67 -15.57
CA ILE A 209 2.66 3.46 -14.16
C ILE A 209 3.55 4.37 -13.33
N ALA A 210 2.95 5.18 -12.47
CA ALA A 210 3.72 6.07 -11.62
C ALA A 210 3.17 6.16 -10.20
N ARG A 211 4.09 6.19 -9.23
CA ARG A 211 3.80 6.37 -7.80
C ARG A 211 2.68 5.45 -7.29
N SER A 212 2.66 4.23 -7.80
CA SER A 212 1.59 3.26 -7.56
C SER A 212 2.12 1.98 -6.94
N TYR A 213 1.25 1.31 -6.21
CA TYR A 213 1.49 0.00 -5.62
C TYR A 213 0.63 -1.06 -6.30
N PHE A 214 1.24 -2.20 -6.60
CA PHE A 214 0.58 -3.41 -7.11
C PHE A 214 0.87 -4.56 -6.15
N ALA A 215 -0.16 -5.23 -5.69
CA ALA A 215 0.00 -6.34 -4.74
C ALA A 215 0.54 -7.64 -5.39
N GLY A 216 0.52 -7.70 -6.71
CA GLY A 216 1.05 -8.80 -7.49
C GLY A 216 0.02 -9.73 -8.12
N HIS A 217 0.47 -10.59 -9.03
CA HIS A 217 -0.36 -11.46 -9.88
C HIS A 217 -1.34 -10.68 -10.77
N ASP A 218 -1.07 -9.42 -11.01
CA ASP A 218 -1.91 -8.51 -11.78
C ASP A 218 -1.61 -8.63 -13.27
N LYS A 219 -2.61 -8.30 -14.09
CA LYS A 219 -2.48 -8.28 -15.54
C LYS A 219 -3.05 -6.97 -16.09
N MET A 220 -2.20 -6.19 -16.71
CA MET A 220 -2.59 -5.01 -17.48
C MET A 220 -2.44 -5.32 -18.97
N ALA A 221 -3.47 -5.03 -19.75
CA ALA A 221 -3.39 -5.04 -21.19
C ALA A 221 -2.60 -3.81 -21.72
N HIS A 222 -2.89 -3.36 -22.91
CA HIS A 222 -2.09 -2.33 -23.58
C HIS A 222 -2.57 -0.92 -23.28
N GLN A 223 -1.66 0.06 -23.32
CA GLN A 223 -1.96 1.49 -23.29
C GLN A 223 -2.78 1.93 -22.07
N ASN A 224 -2.44 1.36 -20.92
CA ASN A 224 -3.05 1.76 -19.64
C ASN A 224 -2.21 2.83 -18.96
N VAL A 225 -2.88 3.73 -18.24
CA VAL A 225 -2.24 4.76 -17.41
C VAL A 225 -2.71 4.63 -15.96
N ILE A 226 -1.80 4.24 -15.06
CA ILE A 226 -2.10 4.05 -13.63
C ILE A 226 -1.20 4.97 -12.81
N LEU A 227 -1.82 5.95 -12.18
CA LEU A 227 -1.11 6.98 -11.42
C LEU A 227 -1.62 7.05 -9.98
N ASP A 228 -0.71 7.21 -9.02
CA ASP A 228 -1.01 7.43 -7.60
C ASP A 228 -2.09 6.48 -7.05
N SER A 229 -1.97 5.19 -7.36
CA SER A 229 -3.04 4.21 -7.12
C SER A 229 -2.55 3.00 -6.32
N VAL A 230 -3.49 2.37 -5.61
CA VAL A 230 -3.29 1.10 -4.90
C VAL A 230 -4.05 0.01 -5.64
N ILE A 231 -3.33 -0.96 -6.18
CA ILE A 231 -3.91 -2.08 -6.92
C ILE A 231 -3.76 -3.35 -6.09
N GLY A 232 -4.87 -3.98 -5.80
CA GLY A 232 -4.97 -5.25 -5.08
C GLY A 232 -4.41 -6.42 -5.89
N LYS A 233 -4.36 -7.58 -5.29
CA LYS A 233 -3.80 -8.79 -5.91
C LYS A 233 -4.75 -9.37 -6.96
N GLY A 234 -4.18 -9.83 -8.09
CA GLY A 234 -4.93 -10.56 -9.12
C GLY A 234 -5.89 -9.70 -9.94
N VAL A 235 -5.64 -8.40 -10.03
CA VAL A 235 -6.46 -7.47 -10.81
C VAL A 235 -6.15 -7.63 -12.30
N TRP A 236 -7.21 -7.66 -13.12
CA TRP A 236 -7.09 -7.59 -14.56
C TRP A 236 -7.62 -6.27 -15.10
N LEU A 237 -6.80 -5.56 -15.88
CA LEU A 237 -7.12 -4.28 -16.50
C LEU A 237 -7.10 -4.45 -18.03
N GLY A 238 -8.24 -4.23 -18.65
CA GLY A 238 -8.39 -4.18 -20.11
C GLY A 238 -7.63 -3.02 -20.73
N GLY A 239 -7.41 -3.07 -22.03
CA GLY A 239 -6.64 -2.03 -22.72
C GLY A 239 -7.31 -0.66 -22.69
N TYR A 240 -6.48 0.41 -22.81
CA TYR A 240 -6.94 1.80 -22.81
C TYR A 240 -7.66 2.23 -21.53
N SER A 241 -7.41 1.55 -20.42
CA SER A 241 -8.02 1.88 -19.14
C SER A 241 -7.05 2.66 -18.27
N GLY A 242 -7.56 3.38 -17.27
CA GLY A 242 -6.70 4.16 -16.41
C GLY A 242 -7.35 4.68 -15.15
N THR A 243 -6.49 5.17 -14.25
CA THR A 243 -6.89 5.88 -13.04
C THR A 243 -6.54 7.35 -13.19
N ALA A 244 -7.56 8.21 -13.28
CA ALA A 244 -7.34 9.65 -13.18
C ALA A 244 -6.95 9.99 -11.74
N ASN A 245 -5.96 10.87 -11.56
CA ASN A 245 -5.36 11.15 -10.25
C ASN A 245 -5.45 12.61 -9.81
N VAL A 246 -6.03 13.50 -10.63
CA VAL A 246 -6.13 14.95 -10.38
C VAL A 246 -7.52 15.43 -10.72
N LEU A 247 -8.02 16.39 -9.95
CA LEU A 247 -9.23 17.15 -10.29
C LEU A 247 -8.89 18.38 -11.13
N LEU A 248 -9.73 18.73 -12.12
CA LEU A 248 -9.49 19.86 -13.03
C LEU A 248 -9.40 21.22 -12.31
N ASN A 249 -9.99 21.34 -11.13
CA ASN A 249 -9.96 22.56 -10.30
C ASN A 249 -8.83 22.56 -9.27
N ASN A 250 -7.89 21.58 -9.32
CA ASN A 250 -6.76 21.42 -8.42
C ASN A 250 -7.12 21.33 -6.91
N GLN A 251 -8.37 21.04 -6.58
CA GLN A 251 -8.78 20.82 -5.20
C GLN A 251 -8.26 19.47 -4.68
N ASN A 252 -8.22 19.32 -3.36
CA ASN A 252 -7.95 18.05 -2.73
C ASN A 252 -8.96 17.00 -3.17
N ILE A 253 -8.47 15.79 -3.33
CA ILE A 253 -9.30 14.66 -3.69
C ILE A 253 -10.08 14.21 -2.46
N ARG A 254 -11.36 13.89 -2.66
CA ARG A 254 -12.21 13.32 -1.63
C ARG A 254 -12.40 11.82 -1.90
N TYR A 255 -12.23 11.05 -0.84
CA TYR A 255 -12.38 9.61 -0.85
C TYR A 255 -13.62 9.21 -0.06
N GLU A 256 -14.43 8.32 -0.60
CA GLU A 256 -15.62 7.82 0.10
C GLU A 256 -15.22 6.66 1.02
N LEU A 257 -15.42 6.84 2.31
CA LEU A 257 -15.18 5.85 3.34
C LEU A 257 -16.46 5.67 4.16
N ASN A 258 -17.01 4.47 4.20
CA ASN A 258 -18.24 4.14 4.94
C ASN A 258 -19.40 5.12 4.66
N GLY A 259 -19.58 5.51 3.40
CA GLY A 259 -20.62 6.44 2.97
C GLY A 259 -20.33 7.93 3.27
N GLN A 260 -19.18 8.24 3.86
CA GLN A 260 -18.74 9.62 4.14
C GLN A 260 -17.60 10.03 3.21
N LEU A 261 -17.63 11.26 2.73
CA LEU A 261 -16.54 11.85 1.94
C LEU A 261 -15.49 12.44 2.87
N VAL A 262 -14.32 11.81 2.90
CA VAL A 262 -13.15 12.28 3.66
C VAL A 262 -12.24 13.07 2.72
N ASP A 263 -11.79 14.24 3.15
CA ASP A 263 -10.76 15.00 2.44
C ASP A 263 -9.40 14.31 2.67
N THR A 264 -8.71 13.97 1.58
CA THR A 264 -7.42 13.28 1.67
C THR A 264 -6.26 14.22 2.05
N GLY A 265 -6.48 15.53 2.00
CA GLY A 265 -5.45 16.54 2.17
C GLY A 265 -4.44 16.63 1.01
N ILE A 266 -4.64 15.86 -0.07
CA ILE A 266 -3.76 15.83 -1.24
C ILE A 266 -4.55 16.02 -2.54
N ASN A 267 -3.91 16.62 -3.53
CA ASN A 267 -4.51 16.87 -4.85
C ASN A 267 -4.11 15.85 -5.91
N HIS A 268 -3.29 14.85 -5.55
CA HIS A 268 -2.89 13.74 -6.42
C HIS A 268 -3.21 12.41 -5.74
N PHE A 269 -4.27 11.76 -6.15
CA PHE A 269 -4.64 10.42 -5.69
C PHE A 269 -5.55 9.75 -6.73
N GLY A 270 -5.11 8.62 -7.26
CA GLY A 270 -5.84 7.87 -8.27
C GLY A 270 -6.98 7.04 -7.68
N ALA A 271 -6.83 5.75 -7.68
CA ALA A 271 -7.86 4.82 -7.22
C ALA A 271 -7.31 3.74 -6.29
N VAL A 272 -8.23 3.15 -5.53
CA VAL A 272 -7.98 1.88 -4.83
C VAL A 272 -8.79 0.80 -5.55
N ILE A 273 -8.12 -0.20 -6.11
CA ILE A 273 -8.77 -1.34 -6.74
C ILE A 273 -8.55 -2.56 -5.85
N GLY A 274 -9.63 -3.16 -5.39
CA GLY A 274 -9.59 -4.35 -4.55
C GLY A 274 -9.08 -5.60 -5.28
N ASN A 275 -8.93 -6.70 -4.54
CA ASN A 275 -8.42 -7.95 -5.09
C ASN A 275 -9.36 -8.56 -6.14
N ASN A 276 -8.78 -9.30 -7.09
CA ASN A 276 -9.49 -10.10 -8.09
C ASN A 276 -10.53 -9.31 -8.91
N CYS A 277 -10.32 -8.01 -9.09
CA CYS A 277 -11.19 -7.19 -9.93
C CYS A 277 -10.89 -7.43 -11.41
N SER A 278 -11.95 -7.39 -12.22
CA SER A 278 -11.87 -7.40 -13.69
C SER A 278 -12.38 -6.07 -14.23
N VAL A 279 -11.51 -5.30 -14.84
CA VAL A 279 -11.81 -3.99 -15.42
C VAL A 279 -11.76 -4.12 -16.94
N GLY A 280 -12.88 -3.84 -17.60
CA GLY A 280 -13.01 -3.90 -19.06
C GLY A 280 -12.11 -2.88 -19.79
N ALA A 281 -12.06 -2.97 -21.10
CA ALA A 281 -11.31 -2.00 -21.92
C ALA A 281 -11.94 -0.60 -21.87
N SER A 282 -11.11 0.43 -22.02
CA SER A 282 -11.52 1.84 -22.07
C SER A 282 -12.30 2.30 -20.83
N VAL A 283 -11.94 1.78 -19.65
CA VAL A 283 -12.50 2.20 -18.38
C VAL A 283 -11.63 3.29 -17.77
N ILE A 284 -12.27 4.40 -17.38
CA ILE A 284 -11.62 5.47 -16.61
C ILE A 284 -12.16 5.45 -15.19
N ILE A 285 -11.29 5.23 -14.23
CA ILE A 285 -11.63 5.34 -12.80
C ILE A 285 -11.27 6.74 -12.33
N LEU A 286 -12.26 7.48 -11.82
CA LEU A 286 -12.08 8.87 -11.40
C LEU A 286 -11.25 8.97 -10.11
N PRO A 287 -10.64 10.13 -9.82
CA PRO A 287 -9.79 10.32 -8.65
C PRO A 287 -10.49 9.99 -7.33
N GLY A 288 -9.78 9.32 -6.43
CA GLY A 288 -10.27 8.97 -5.10
C GLY A 288 -11.40 7.93 -5.10
N ARG A 289 -11.50 7.09 -6.11
CA ARG A 289 -12.54 6.05 -6.16
C ARG A 289 -12.00 4.72 -5.68
N GLN A 290 -12.89 3.98 -5.00
CA GLN A 290 -12.66 2.63 -4.57
C GLN A 290 -13.47 1.65 -5.42
N VAL A 291 -12.80 0.64 -5.94
CA VAL A 291 -13.42 -0.52 -6.59
C VAL A 291 -13.36 -1.68 -5.59
N PRO A 292 -14.50 -2.17 -5.07
CA PRO A 292 -14.50 -3.30 -4.14
C PRO A 292 -13.88 -4.55 -4.74
N SER A 293 -13.31 -5.43 -3.91
CA SER A 293 -12.76 -6.72 -4.36
C SER A 293 -13.81 -7.55 -5.11
N ASN A 294 -13.34 -8.36 -6.06
CA ASN A 294 -14.16 -9.23 -6.92
C ASN A 294 -15.13 -8.48 -7.85
N SER A 295 -14.96 -7.17 -8.04
CA SER A 295 -15.80 -6.37 -8.93
C SER A 295 -15.48 -6.63 -10.41
N ILE A 296 -16.54 -6.57 -11.23
CA ILE A 296 -16.43 -6.57 -12.69
C ILE A 296 -16.94 -5.22 -13.19
N ILE A 297 -16.07 -4.45 -13.85
CA ILE A 297 -16.44 -3.18 -14.48
C ILE A 297 -16.51 -3.37 -15.98
N GLN A 298 -17.67 -3.06 -16.57
CA GLN A 298 -17.88 -3.20 -18.02
C GLN A 298 -17.02 -2.21 -18.82
N ALA A 299 -16.63 -2.63 -20.02
CA ALA A 299 -15.87 -1.80 -20.95
C ALA A 299 -16.57 -0.46 -21.24
N GLY A 300 -15.78 0.60 -21.44
CA GLY A 300 -16.28 1.94 -21.75
C GLY A 300 -16.89 2.70 -20.57
N THR A 301 -16.72 2.19 -19.34
CA THR A 301 -17.28 2.82 -18.13
C THR A 301 -16.41 3.97 -17.64
N ILE A 302 -17.05 5.09 -17.27
CA ILE A 302 -16.44 6.12 -16.39
C ILE A 302 -16.88 5.83 -14.97
N PHE A 303 -16.03 5.16 -14.20
CA PHE A 303 -16.33 4.71 -12.85
C PHE A 303 -16.26 5.87 -11.85
N GLY A 304 -17.32 6.03 -11.05
CA GLY A 304 -17.44 7.09 -10.06
C GLY A 304 -18.05 8.39 -10.59
N LYS A 305 -18.50 8.42 -11.84
CA LYS A 305 -19.30 9.54 -12.36
C LYS A 305 -20.70 9.51 -11.73
N LYS A 306 -21.07 10.54 -10.98
CA LYS A 306 -22.46 10.70 -10.53
C LYS A 306 -23.33 10.92 -11.77
N LYS A 307 -24.46 10.19 -11.86
CA LYS A 307 -25.49 10.52 -12.88
C LYS A 307 -25.97 11.94 -12.59
N VAL A 308 -25.74 12.85 -13.53
CA VAL A 308 -26.44 14.13 -13.54
C VAL A 308 -27.86 13.79 -13.95
N ILE A 309 -28.79 13.80 -12.99
CA ILE A 309 -30.22 13.77 -13.31
C ILE A 309 -30.52 15.19 -13.77
N SER A 310 -30.70 15.34 -15.09
CA SER A 310 -31.22 16.56 -15.72
C SER A 310 -32.71 16.72 -15.43
#